data_e7e603515d2f7d2ae089ddd180c9d6f4
#
_entry.id   e7e603515d2f7d2ae089ddd180c9d6f4
#
_cell.length_a   1.000
_cell.length_b   1.000
_cell.length_c   1.000
_cell.angle_alpha   90.00
_cell.angle_beta   90.00
_cell.angle_gamma   90.00
#
_symmetry.space_group_name_H-M   'P 1'
#
loop_
_entity.id
_entity.type
_entity.pdbx_description
1 polymer ?
#
loop_
_entity_poly.entity_id
_entity_poly.type
_entity_poly.pdbx_seq_one_letter_code
_entity_poly.pdbx_strand_id
1 'polypeptide(L)'
;MSKEDIGITVSKETDFSEWYTQVVLKAKLADYAPVKGLIVLRPDGYSIWESLRSTFDEKFSKNGIRNGFLPILIPESLLGKEQKHFAGFNPEVFWVTHSGENEIGDRLALRPTSETLAYTMYSRWIQSWRD
;
A
#
# COMPACT_ATOMS: atom_id res chain seq x y z
N MET A 1 -5.00 3.63 38.33
CA MET A 1 -4.15 3.66 37.12
C MET A 1 -3.20 2.48 37.26
N SER A 2 -3.41 1.43 36.47
CA SER A 2 -2.48 0.30 36.41
C SER A 2 -1.13 0.82 35.93
N LYS A 3 -0.03 0.37 36.50
CA LYS A 3 1.31 0.59 35.96
C LYS A 3 1.27 0.05 34.54
N GLU A 4 1.27 0.95 33.53
CA GLU A 4 1.55 0.54 32.17
C GLU A 4 2.89 -0.19 32.19
N ASP A 5 2.93 -1.40 31.66
CA ASP A 5 4.17 -2.17 31.54
C ASP A 5 5.17 -1.37 30.71
N ILE A 6 6.16 -0.81 31.41
CA ILE A 6 7.21 -0.01 30.82
C ILE A 6 8.21 -0.99 30.19
N GLY A 7 8.01 -1.32 28.91
CA GLY A 7 8.95 -2.19 28.19
C GLY A 7 8.27 -3.28 27.36
N ILE A 8 9.09 -4.13 26.76
CA ILE A 8 8.65 -5.30 25.99
C ILE A 8 8.35 -6.42 26.98
N THR A 9 7.19 -7.03 26.87
CA THR A 9 6.71 -8.06 27.81
C THR A 9 6.93 -9.49 27.33
N VAL A 10 7.27 -9.67 26.05
CA VAL A 10 7.56 -10.97 25.41
C VAL A 10 8.93 -10.96 24.78
N SER A 11 9.57 -12.13 24.66
CA SER A 11 10.84 -12.24 23.94
C SER A 11 10.60 -12.51 22.46
N LYS A 12 11.56 -12.13 21.64
CA LYS A 12 11.54 -12.38 20.18
C LYS A 12 11.46 -13.87 19.85
N GLU A 13 12.03 -14.71 20.69
CA GLU A 13 12.09 -16.17 20.53
C GLU A 13 10.78 -16.84 20.91
N THR A 14 10.03 -16.28 21.87
CA THR A 14 8.78 -16.87 22.36
C THR A 14 7.56 -16.46 21.55
N ASP A 15 7.49 -15.19 21.15
CA ASP A 15 6.40 -14.66 20.33
C ASP A 15 6.93 -13.49 19.50
N PHE A 16 7.38 -13.81 18.27
CA PHE A 16 7.93 -12.82 17.36
C PHE A 16 6.91 -11.76 16.96
N SER A 17 5.67 -12.15 16.68
CA SER A 17 4.63 -11.22 16.21
C SER A 17 4.28 -10.20 17.28
N GLU A 18 4.04 -10.63 18.50
CA GLU A 18 3.73 -9.74 19.61
C GLU A 18 4.95 -8.89 19.99
N TRP A 19 6.15 -9.48 20.01
CA TRP A 19 7.39 -8.74 20.24
C TRP A 19 7.55 -7.60 19.21
N TYR A 20 7.37 -7.89 17.93
CA TYR A 20 7.48 -6.90 16.86
C TYR A 20 6.45 -5.78 17.01
N THR A 21 5.20 -6.14 17.29
CA THR A 21 4.12 -5.18 17.52
C THR A 21 4.44 -4.26 18.70
N GLN A 22 4.90 -4.81 19.83
CA GLN A 22 5.30 -4.02 20.98
C GLN A 22 6.48 -3.10 20.69
N VAL A 23 7.49 -3.57 19.95
CA VAL A 23 8.64 -2.74 19.54
C VAL A 23 8.15 -1.53 18.76
N VAL A 24 7.34 -1.73 17.73
CA VAL A 24 6.86 -0.67 16.85
C VAL A 24 6.01 0.36 17.62
N LEU A 25 5.08 -0.09 18.43
CA LEU A 25 4.18 0.77 19.19
C LEU A 25 4.90 1.52 20.31
N LYS A 26 5.69 0.82 21.12
CA LYS A 26 6.40 1.40 22.27
C LYS A 26 7.54 2.34 21.87
N ALA A 27 8.20 2.05 20.75
CA ALA A 27 9.15 2.98 20.12
C ALA A 27 8.46 4.14 19.39
N LYS A 28 7.13 4.20 19.40
CA LYS A 28 6.33 5.26 18.78
C LYS A 28 6.61 5.42 17.26
N LEU A 29 6.93 4.31 16.58
CA LEU A 29 7.16 4.32 15.14
C LEU A 29 5.86 4.29 14.34
N ALA A 30 4.86 3.60 14.84
CA ALA A 30 3.53 3.55 14.25
C ALA A 30 2.44 3.50 15.32
N ASP A 31 1.19 3.66 14.90
CA ASP A 31 0.01 3.52 15.72
C ASP A 31 -1.16 2.99 14.87
N TYR A 32 -2.22 2.51 15.54
CA TYR A 32 -3.42 2.07 14.85
C TYR A 32 -4.27 3.25 14.44
N ALA A 33 -4.74 3.23 13.20
CA ALA A 33 -5.72 4.21 12.73
C ALA A 33 -7.13 3.88 13.26
N PRO A 34 -8.06 4.86 13.28
CA PRO A 34 -9.46 4.60 13.63
C PRO A 34 -10.17 3.59 12.69
N VAL A 35 -9.65 3.41 11.48
CA VAL A 35 -10.17 2.46 10.50
C VAL A 35 -9.44 1.13 10.68
N LYS A 36 -10.20 0.05 10.92
CA LYS A 36 -9.67 -1.29 11.12
C LYS A 36 -8.77 -1.73 9.95
N GLY A 37 -7.60 -2.25 10.28
CA GLY A 37 -6.62 -2.73 9.31
C GLY A 37 -5.70 -1.65 8.75
N LEU A 38 -5.89 -0.38 9.12
CA LEU A 38 -4.99 0.71 8.75
C LEU A 38 -4.09 1.12 9.91
N ILE A 39 -2.91 1.59 9.58
CA ILE A 39 -1.91 2.09 10.54
C ILE A 39 -1.51 3.52 10.20
N VAL A 40 -1.05 4.26 11.20
CA VAL A 40 -0.42 5.57 11.04
C VAL A 40 1.07 5.40 11.29
N LEU A 41 1.90 5.73 10.32
CA LEU A 41 3.34 5.89 10.57
C LEU A 41 3.57 7.23 11.28
N ARG A 42 4.19 7.17 12.45
CA ARG A 42 4.56 8.37 13.21
C ARG A 42 5.85 8.97 12.65
N PRO A 43 6.22 10.21 13.01
CA PRO A 43 7.35 10.91 12.39
C PRO A 43 8.65 10.10 12.32
N ASP A 44 9.05 9.43 13.41
CA ASP A 44 10.27 8.62 13.45
C ASP A 44 10.17 7.38 12.56
N GLY A 45 9.01 6.71 12.55
CA GLY A 45 8.74 5.60 11.65
C GLY A 45 8.70 6.03 10.18
N TYR A 46 8.13 7.19 9.92
CA TYR A 46 8.09 7.74 8.56
C TYR A 46 9.47 8.17 8.07
N SER A 47 10.35 8.68 8.94
CA SER A 47 11.72 9.04 8.57
C SER A 47 12.55 7.83 8.13
N ILE A 48 12.31 6.64 8.72
CA ILE A 48 12.90 5.38 8.27
C ILE A 48 12.43 5.05 6.84
N TRP A 49 11.12 5.17 6.60
CA TRP A 49 10.54 4.99 5.27
C TRP A 49 11.14 5.96 4.23
N GLU A 50 11.26 7.24 4.56
CA GLU A 50 11.87 8.23 3.67
C GLU A 50 13.34 7.92 3.34
N SER A 51 14.09 7.46 4.32
CA SER A 51 15.50 7.05 4.13
C SER A 51 15.62 5.84 3.19
N LEU A 52 14.77 4.85 3.37
CA LEU A 52 14.72 3.69 2.48
C LEU A 52 14.32 4.12 1.06
N ARG A 53 13.26 4.88 0.93
CA ARG A 53 12.76 5.36 -0.36
C ARG A 53 13.82 6.17 -1.10
N SER A 54 14.45 7.14 -0.45
CA SER A 54 15.48 7.98 -1.08
C SER A 54 16.69 7.16 -1.55
N THR A 55 17.09 6.15 -0.77
CA THR A 55 18.17 5.23 -1.15
C THR A 55 17.85 4.45 -2.42
N PHE A 56 16.63 3.94 -2.53
CA PHE A 56 16.17 3.23 -3.73
C PHE A 56 16.00 4.18 -4.93
N ASP A 57 15.37 5.35 -4.72
CA ASP A 57 15.19 6.36 -5.76
C ASP A 57 16.53 6.80 -6.38
N GLU A 58 17.55 7.00 -5.56
CA GLU A 58 18.90 7.32 -6.04
C GLU A 58 19.49 6.20 -6.90
N LYS A 59 19.36 4.94 -6.46
CA LYS A 59 19.86 3.78 -7.21
C LYS A 59 19.12 3.61 -8.55
N PHE A 60 17.80 3.76 -8.54
CA PHE A 60 16.99 3.65 -9.76
C PHE A 60 17.31 4.78 -10.74
N SER A 61 17.41 6.02 -10.27
CA SER A 61 17.77 7.17 -11.10
C SER A 61 19.14 7.01 -11.74
N LYS A 62 20.15 6.47 -11.03
CA LYS A 62 21.49 6.18 -11.60
C LYS A 62 21.44 5.15 -12.73
N ASN A 63 20.42 4.31 -12.77
CA ASN A 63 20.17 3.33 -13.82
C ASN A 63 19.20 3.83 -14.89
N GLY A 64 18.88 5.13 -14.92
CA GLY A 64 17.98 5.73 -15.90
C GLY A 64 16.50 5.47 -15.67
N ILE A 65 16.12 4.85 -14.55
CA ILE A 65 14.71 4.60 -14.21
C ILE A 65 14.12 5.90 -13.67
N ARG A 66 12.97 6.27 -14.20
CA ARG A 66 12.22 7.47 -13.79
C ARG A 66 10.97 7.08 -13.04
N ASN A 67 10.66 7.82 -11.96
CA ASN A 67 9.46 7.60 -11.18
C ASN A 67 8.21 8.02 -11.97
N GLY A 68 7.16 7.21 -11.88
CA GLY A 68 5.84 7.52 -12.37
C GLY A 68 4.81 7.41 -11.23
N PHE A 69 3.65 8.01 -11.42
CA PHE A 69 2.55 7.94 -10.46
C PHE A 69 1.28 7.47 -11.16
N LEU A 70 0.64 6.46 -10.61
CA LEU A 70 -0.62 5.92 -11.09
C LEU A 70 -1.75 6.28 -10.11
N PRO A 71 -2.98 6.53 -10.59
CA PRO A 71 -4.13 6.79 -9.74
C PRO A 71 -4.34 5.71 -8.68
N ILE A 72 -4.83 6.14 -7.51
CA ILE A 72 -5.09 5.25 -6.38
C ILE A 72 -6.39 4.44 -6.54
N LEU A 73 -7.33 4.98 -7.32
CA LEU A 73 -8.61 4.35 -7.63
C LEU A 73 -8.55 3.77 -9.05
N ILE A 74 -9.08 2.58 -9.20
CA ILE A 74 -9.21 1.89 -10.48
C ILE A 74 -10.64 1.45 -10.72
N PRO A 75 -11.15 1.51 -11.97
CA PRO A 75 -12.48 1.01 -12.29
C PRO A 75 -12.61 -0.50 -12.06
N GLU A 76 -13.77 -0.94 -11.58
CA GLU A 76 -14.09 -2.36 -11.42
C GLU A 76 -13.92 -3.14 -12.72
N SER A 77 -14.29 -2.53 -13.84
CA SER A 77 -14.12 -3.10 -15.17
C SER A 77 -12.66 -3.44 -15.53
N LEU A 78 -11.67 -2.73 -14.97
CA LEU A 78 -10.27 -3.10 -15.14
C LEU A 78 -9.87 -4.24 -14.22
N LEU A 79 -10.32 -4.22 -12.97
CA LEU A 79 -9.99 -5.26 -12.00
C LEU A 79 -10.53 -6.64 -12.44
N GLY A 80 -11.70 -6.68 -13.07
CA GLY A 80 -12.30 -7.88 -13.63
C GLY A 80 -11.49 -8.55 -14.76
N LYS A 81 -10.56 -7.83 -15.39
CA LYS A 81 -9.64 -8.42 -16.37
C LYS A 81 -8.59 -9.31 -15.70
N GLU A 82 -8.11 -8.95 -14.52
CA GLU A 82 -7.16 -9.76 -13.74
C GLU A 82 -7.79 -11.06 -13.24
N GLN A 83 -9.05 -11.01 -12.79
CA GLN A 83 -9.77 -12.20 -12.33
C GLN A 83 -9.83 -13.32 -13.39
N LYS A 84 -9.82 -12.95 -14.68
CA LYS A 84 -9.80 -13.94 -15.79
C LYS A 84 -8.43 -14.59 -15.97
N HIS A 85 -7.35 -13.95 -15.53
CA HIS A 85 -5.99 -14.45 -15.67
C HIS A 85 -5.53 -15.26 -14.45
N PHE A 86 -6.11 -15.00 -13.27
CA PHE A 86 -5.76 -15.68 -12.03
C PHE A 86 -6.99 -16.37 -11.44
N ALA A 87 -7.13 -17.67 -11.70
CA ALA A 87 -8.20 -18.46 -11.09
C ALA A 87 -8.15 -18.38 -9.55
N GLY A 88 -9.24 -17.92 -8.94
CA GLY A 88 -9.33 -17.78 -7.49
C GLY A 88 -8.93 -16.40 -6.94
N PHE A 89 -8.50 -15.44 -7.78
CA PHE A 89 -8.27 -14.08 -7.34
C PHE A 89 -9.60 -13.36 -7.10
N ASN A 90 -9.99 -13.23 -5.85
CA ASN A 90 -11.14 -12.43 -5.42
C ASN A 90 -10.64 -11.37 -4.43
N PRO A 91 -10.20 -10.20 -4.91
CA PRO A 91 -9.61 -9.20 -4.05
C PRO A 91 -10.67 -8.60 -3.11
N GLU A 92 -10.42 -8.67 -1.81
CA GLU A 92 -11.13 -7.88 -0.83
C GLU A 92 -10.61 -6.44 -0.90
N VAL A 93 -11.41 -5.54 -1.47
CA VAL A 93 -11.03 -4.15 -1.68
C VAL A 93 -12.07 -3.20 -1.11
N PHE A 94 -11.65 -1.99 -0.78
CA PHE A 94 -12.59 -0.90 -0.52
C PHE A 94 -13.16 -0.39 -1.84
N TRP A 95 -14.48 -0.27 -1.88
CA TRP A 95 -15.20 0.24 -3.04
C TRP A 95 -15.65 1.68 -2.82
N VAL A 96 -15.37 2.54 -3.79
CA VAL A 96 -15.97 3.86 -3.90
C VAL A 96 -17.15 3.73 -4.85
N THR A 97 -18.34 3.98 -4.32
CA THR A 97 -19.61 3.82 -5.03
C THR A 97 -20.30 5.13 -5.33
N HIS A 98 -19.91 6.21 -4.65
CA HIS A 98 -20.52 7.52 -4.78
C HIS A 98 -19.48 8.61 -4.95
N SER A 99 -19.88 9.68 -5.66
CA SER A 99 -19.19 10.96 -5.72
C SER A 99 -20.14 12.02 -5.16
N GLY A 100 -19.91 12.44 -3.93
CA GLY A 100 -20.91 13.18 -3.17
C GLY A 100 -22.14 12.31 -2.93
N GLU A 101 -23.32 12.79 -3.32
CA GLU A 101 -24.58 12.05 -3.21
C GLU A 101 -24.91 11.23 -4.47
N ASN A 102 -24.14 11.37 -5.54
CA ASN A 102 -24.38 10.69 -6.81
C ASN A 102 -23.69 9.31 -6.84
N GLU A 103 -24.44 8.28 -7.19
CA GLU A 103 -23.91 6.95 -7.44
C GLU A 103 -23.05 6.94 -8.71
N ILE A 104 -21.91 6.24 -8.63
CA ILE A 104 -20.98 6.07 -9.75
C ILE A 104 -21.37 4.82 -10.54
N GLY A 105 -21.55 4.94 -11.86
CA GLY A 105 -22.00 3.82 -12.69
C GLY A 105 -20.99 2.66 -12.79
N ASP A 106 -19.68 2.93 -12.81
CA ASP A 106 -18.63 1.92 -12.70
C ASP A 106 -17.89 2.14 -11.38
N ARG A 107 -18.07 1.22 -10.43
CA ARG A 107 -17.47 1.32 -9.09
C ARG A 107 -15.97 1.42 -9.20
N LEU A 108 -15.37 2.16 -8.28
CA LEU A 108 -13.92 2.31 -8.21
C LEU A 108 -13.37 1.55 -7.00
N ALA A 109 -12.37 0.72 -7.25
CA ALA A 109 -11.65 0.03 -6.18
C ALA A 109 -10.48 0.89 -5.69
N LEU A 110 -10.28 0.95 -4.37
CA LEU A 110 -8.98 1.31 -3.83
C LEU A 110 -8.01 0.20 -4.26
N ARG A 111 -7.04 0.53 -5.12
CA ARG A 111 -6.22 -0.48 -5.81
C ARG A 111 -5.47 -1.39 -4.84
N PRO A 112 -5.66 -2.72 -4.90
CA PRO A 112 -4.82 -3.66 -4.19
C PRO A 112 -3.46 -3.82 -4.88
N THR A 113 -3.42 -3.59 -6.19
CA THR A 113 -2.26 -3.71 -7.08
C THR A 113 -2.37 -2.71 -8.23
N SER A 114 -1.26 -2.42 -8.93
CA SER A 114 -1.22 -1.38 -9.97
C SER A 114 -1.00 -1.93 -11.38
N GLU A 115 -0.73 -3.23 -11.53
CA GLU A 115 -0.27 -3.84 -12.79
C GLU A 115 -1.28 -3.63 -13.91
N THR A 116 -2.57 -3.92 -13.68
CA THR A 116 -3.61 -3.77 -14.72
C THR A 116 -3.70 -2.36 -15.23
N LEU A 117 -3.62 -1.38 -14.33
CA LEU A 117 -3.62 0.03 -14.72
C LEU A 117 -2.34 0.39 -15.47
N ALA A 118 -1.17 -0.07 -14.99
CA ALA A 118 0.11 0.16 -15.64
C ALA A 118 0.11 -0.40 -17.06
N TYR A 119 -0.29 -1.66 -17.25
CA TYR A 119 -0.36 -2.29 -18.57
C TYR A 119 -1.36 -1.60 -19.49
N THR A 120 -2.48 -1.16 -18.98
CA THR A 120 -3.45 -0.37 -19.75
C THR A 120 -2.85 0.94 -20.24
N MET A 121 -2.05 1.61 -19.43
CA MET A 121 -1.38 2.86 -19.84
C MET A 121 -0.21 2.58 -20.77
N TYR A 122 0.62 1.59 -20.48
CA TYR A 122 1.74 1.22 -21.35
C TYR A 122 1.27 0.77 -22.75
N SER A 123 0.17 0.04 -22.86
CA SER A 123 -0.40 -0.31 -24.16
C SER A 123 -0.81 0.88 -25.03
N ARG A 124 -1.01 2.06 -24.40
CA ARG A 124 -1.30 3.30 -25.11
C ARG A 124 -0.04 4.13 -25.41
N TRP A 125 0.96 4.06 -24.53
CA TRP A 125 2.18 4.87 -24.64
C TRP A 125 3.24 4.19 -25.50
N ILE A 126 3.40 2.87 -25.38
CA ILE A 126 4.41 2.13 -26.12
C ILE A 126 3.85 1.81 -27.51
N GLN A 127 4.40 2.42 -28.53
CA GLN A 127 4.05 2.22 -29.91
C GLN A 127 5.14 1.46 -30.69
N SER A 128 6.35 1.42 -30.15
CA SER A 128 7.46 0.70 -30.72
C SER A 128 8.42 0.16 -29.63
N TRP A 129 9.29 -0.75 -30.02
CA TRP A 129 10.33 -1.28 -29.13
C TRP A 129 11.38 -0.24 -28.69
N ARG A 130 11.32 0.97 -29.25
CA ARG A 130 12.24 2.09 -28.93
C ARG A 130 11.67 3.09 -27.92
N ASP A 131 10.42 2.92 -27.53
CA ASP A 131 9.71 3.81 -26.58
C ASP A 131 10.12 3.52 -25.14
#